data_c48209b7fd85808cc87c7d645632ad0c
#
_entry.id   c48209b7fd85808cc87c7d645632ad0c
#
_cell.length_a   1.000
_cell.length_b   1.000
_cell.length_c   1.000
_cell.angle_alpha   90.00
_cell.angle_beta   90.00
_cell.angle_gamma   90.00
#
_symmetry.space_group_name_H-M   'P 1'
#
loop_
_entity.id
_entity.type
_entity.pdbx_description
1 polymer ?
#
loop_
_entity_poly.entity_id
_entity_poly.type
_entity_poly.pdbx_seq_one_letter_code
_entity_poly.pdbx_strand_id
1 'polypeptide(L)'
;GKTIRFFSNWFHYLPWDNEPEKMGKTAIELLKWELDGPRHDMIQKVLPYLKKYSQEADSIPMIFGGDMNSLSHLDWTKKTKKLHNDLIVPWIATKILDDLGLIDSYRKENPNPLTHPGITWDKKGRKDSHRIDYIFYKGKSIKSTKSKSYNAFFNEPITINGKEIIYPSDHGIVVTTFKLK
;
A
#
# COMPACT_ATOMS: atom_id res chain seq x y z
N GLY A 1 23.49 10.53 16.00
CA GLY A 1 22.24 9.88 15.59
C GLY A 1 22.21 9.67 14.08
N LYS A 2 21.28 8.83 13.59
CA LYS A 2 21.06 8.60 12.15
C LYS A 2 19.81 9.34 11.71
N THR A 3 19.89 10.02 10.58
CA THR A 3 18.75 10.73 9.98
C THR A 3 18.02 9.80 9.02
N ILE A 4 16.68 9.82 9.06
CA ILE A 4 15.80 9.16 8.09
C ILE A 4 14.81 10.21 7.60
N ARG A 5 14.51 10.21 6.31
CA ARG A 5 13.40 10.98 5.75
C ARG A 5 12.13 10.15 5.77
N PHE A 6 11.08 10.68 6.35
CA PHE A 6 9.78 10.03 6.37
C PHE A 6 8.77 10.90 5.61
N PHE A 7 8.05 10.28 4.68
CA PHE A 7 6.94 10.86 3.94
C PHE A 7 5.66 10.18 4.41
N SER A 8 4.77 10.94 4.98
CA SER A 8 3.40 10.51 5.29
C SER A 8 2.47 11.01 4.20
N ASN A 9 1.65 10.15 3.67
CA ASN A 9 0.73 10.51 2.60
C ASN A 9 -0.65 9.93 2.82
N TRP A 10 -1.63 10.58 2.19
CA TRP A 10 -2.98 10.09 1.99
C TRP A 10 -3.41 10.51 0.59
N PHE A 11 -3.74 9.54 -0.27
CA PHE A 11 -4.22 9.82 -1.61
C PHE A 11 -5.74 9.81 -1.65
N HIS A 12 -6.30 10.62 -2.55
CA HIS A 12 -7.74 10.76 -2.65
C HIS A 12 -8.40 9.44 -3.04
N TYR A 13 -9.49 9.10 -2.37
CA TYR A 13 -10.18 7.82 -2.56
C TYR A 13 -11.22 7.84 -3.69
N LEU A 14 -11.76 9.02 -4.05
CA LEU A 14 -12.78 9.13 -5.10
C LEU A 14 -12.17 9.41 -6.50
N PRO A 15 -12.82 8.95 -7.56
CA PRO A 15 -13.88 7.95 -7.55
C PRO A 15 -13.32 6.59 -7.13
N TRP A 16 -13.89 5.99 -6.10
CA TRP A 16 -13.54 4.65 -5.68
C TRP A 16 -14.66 3.71 -6.10
N ASP A 17 -14.34 2.80 -6.99
CA ASP A 17 -15.18 1.63 -7.20
C ASP A 17 -14.61 0.52 -6.33
N ASN A 18 -15.38 0.10 -5.36
CA ASN A 18 -14.92 -0.79 -4.29
C ASN A 18 -14.49 -2.18 -4.80
N GLU A 19 -14.71 -2.45 -6.07
CA GLU A 19 -14.49 -3.76 -6.67
C GLU A 19 -14.08 -3.59 -8.14
N PRO A 20 -12.82 -3.17 -8.42
CA PRO A 20 -12.36 -3.03 -9.79
C PRO A 20 -12.61 -4.27 -10.64
N GLU A 21 -12.50 -5.46 -10.06
CA GLU A 21 -12.81 -6.74 -10.69
C GLU A 21 -14.29 -6.90 -11.07
N LYS A 22 -15.21 -6.22 -10.38
CA LYS A 22 -16.65 -6.27 -10.66
C LYS A 22 -17.13 -5.16 -11.58
N MET A 23 -16.28 -4.22 -11.95
CA MET A 23 -16.63 -3.15 -12.91
C MET A 23 -16.86 -3.68 -14.32
N GLY A 24 -16.61 -4.94 -14.59
CA GLY A 24 -16.69 -5.53 -15.92
C GLY A 24 -15.67 -4.97 -16.92
N LYS A 25 -14.63 -4.28 -16.41
CA LYS A 25 -13.59 -3.65 -17.23
C LYS A 25 -12.44 -4.63 -17.49
N THR A 26 -11.80 -4.43 -18.62
CA THR A 26 -10.51 -5.07 -18.94
C THR A 26 -9.38 -4.44 -18.12
N ALA A 27 -8.24 -5.13 -18.05
CA ALA A 27 -7.05 -4.59 -17.39
C ALA A 27 -6.60 -3.23 -17.97
N ILE A 28 -6.74 -3.05 -19.28
CA ILE A 28 -6.40 -1.78 -19.96
C ILE A 28 -7.35 -0.66 -19.56
N GLU A 29 -8.64 -0.94 -19.47
CA GLU A 29 -9.64 0.05 -19.03
C GLU A 29 -9.47 0.42 -17.56
N LEU A 30 -9.07 -0.53 -16.69
CA LEU A 30 -8.75 -0.24 -15.30
C LEU A 30 -7.50 0.63 -15.17
N LEU A 31 -6.46 0.36 -15.96
CA LEU A 31 -5.27 1.21 -16.02
C LEU A 31 -5.60 2.63 -16.48
N LYS A 32 -6.41 2.74 -17.54
CA LYS A 32 -6.86 4.05 -18.03
C LYS A 32 -7.66 4.78 -16.96
N TRP A 33 -8.55 4.10 -16.28
CA TRP A 33 -9.32 4.66 -15.16
C TRP A 33 -8.42 5.16 -14.03
N GLU A 34 -7.35 4.44 -13.67
CA GLU A 34 -6.39 4.91 -12.67
C GLU A 34 -5.58 6.12 -13.18
N LEU A 35 -5.14 6.09 -14.45
CA LEU A 35 -4.39 7.18 -15.07
C LEU A 35 -5.18 8.49 -15.16
N ASP A 36 -6.46 8.39 -15.43
CA ASP A 36 -7.37 9.54 -15.51
C ASP A 36 -7.88 9.99 -14.12
N GLY A 37 -7.46 9.29 -13.06
CA GLY A 37 -7.96 9.47 -11.71
C GLY A 37 -7.05 10.29 -10.79
N PRO A 38 -7.61 10.80 -9.67
CA PRO A 38 -6.90 11.70 -8.76
C PRO A 38 -5.70 11.06 -8.05
N ARG A 39 -5.67 9.75 -7.91
CA ARG A 39 -4.52 9.03 -7.32
C ARG A 39 -3.28 9.18 -8.18
N HIS A 40 -3.43 9.05 -9.50
CA HIS A 40 -2.35 9.29 -10.44
C HIS A 40 -1.91 10.76 -10.43
N ASP A 41 -2.86 11.71 -10.43
CA ASP A 41 -2.54 13.12 -10.33
C ASP A 41 -1.74 13.46 -9.06
N MET A 42 -2.12 12.85 -7.93
CA MET A 42 -1.43 13.09 -6.67
C MET A 42 -0.02 12.52 -6.67
N ILE A 43 0.18 11.28 -7.16
CA ILE A 43 1.53 10.71 -7.26
C ILE A 43 2.40 11.54 -8.22
N GLN A 44 1.86 12.04 -9.32
CA GLN A 44 2.59 12.90 -10.25
C GLN A 44 3.04 14.23 -9.61
N LYS A 45 2.21 14.83 -8.75
CA LYS A 45 2.56 16.04 -8.01
C LYS A 45 3.70 15.84 -7.01
N VAL A 46 3.76 14.68 -6.35
CA VAL A 46 4.83 14.37 -5.39
C VAL A 46 6.07 13.74 -6.05
N LEU A 47 5.94 13.26 -7.28
CA LEU A 47 6.99 12.53 -8.00
C LEU A 47 8.33 13.31 -8.11
N PRO A 48 8.37 14.64 -8.36
CA PRO A 48 9.64 15.38 -8.40
C PRO A 48 10.41 15.30 -7.08
N TYR A 49 9.70 15.38 -5.95
CA TYR A 49 10.29 15.26 -4.61
C TYR A 49 10.78 13.83 -4.37
N LEU A 50 9.96 12.83 -4.72
CA LEU A 50 10.33 11.42 -4.57
C LEU A 50 11.56 11.07 -5.41
N LYS A 51 11.64 11.56 -6.65
CA LYS A 51 12.83 11.40 -7.52
C LYS A 51 14.06 11.98 -6.85
N LYS A 52 14.02 13.25 -6.42
CA LYS A 52 15.12 13.89 -5.72
C LYS A 52 15.61 13.07 -4.53
N TYR A 53 14.72 12.76 -3.61
CA TYR A 53 15.10 12.09 -2.37
C TYR A 53 15.43 10.60 -2.54
N SER A 54 14.90 9.95 -3.59
CA SER A 54 15.30 8.59 -3.93
C SER A 54 16.73 8.50 -4.45
N GLN A 55 17.24 9.54 -5.11
CA GLN A 55 18.63 9.64 -5.53
C GLN A 55 19.59 9.84 -4.34
N GLU A 56 19.12 10.51 -3.29
CA GLU A 56 19.87 10.76 -2.07
C GLU A 56 19.73 9.62 -1.01
N ALA A 57 18.91 8.61 -1.27
CA ALA A 57 18.51 7.62 -0.28
C ALA A 57 19.66 6.75 0.25
N ASP A 58 20.76 6.62 -0.50
CA ASP A 58 21.95 5.92 -0.03
C ASP A 58 22.71 6.69 1.07
N SER A 59 22.59 8.01 1.08
CA SER A 59 23.17 8.88 2.13
C SER A 59 22.18 9.08 3.28
N ILE A 60 20.93 9.37 2.98
CA ILE A 60 19.86 9.54 3.97
C ILE A 60 18.69 8.65 3.53
N PRO A 61 18.50 7.50 4.17
CA PRO A 61 17.44 6.58 3.78
C PRO A 61 16.08 7.23 3.90
N MET A 62 15.15 6.79 3.05
CA MET A 62 13.80 7.30 3.02
C MET A 62 12.76 6.21 3.25
N ILE A 63 11.68 6.60 3.90
CA ILE A 63 10.45 5.82 4.08
C ILE A 63 9.30 6.65 3.50
N PHE A 64 8.45 6.02 2.70
CA PHE A 64 7.21 6.58 2.18
C PHE A 64 6.06 5.70 2.65
N GLY A 65 5.16 6.23 3.47
CA GLY A 65 4.08 5.44 4.06
C GLY A 65 2.76 6.19 4.12
N GLY A 66 1.68 5.42 4.18
CA GLY A 66 0.32 5.90 4.33
C GLY A 66 -0.69 5.18 3.44
N ASP A 67 -1.89 5.70 3.43
CA ASP A 67 -2.98 5.24 2.59
C ASP A 67 -2.83 5.84 1.18
N MET A 68 -2.61 4.98 0.20
CA MET A 68 -2.52 5.37 -1.21
C MET A 68 -3.85 5.28 -1.94
N ASN A 69 -4.88 4.70 -1.30
CA ASN A 69 -6.16 4.42 -1.95
C ASN A 69 -6.02 3.80 -3.36
N SER A 70 -4.93 3.12 -3.61
CA SER A 70 -4.60 2.41 -4.84
C SER A 70 -4.19 0.99 -4.54
N LEU A 71 -4.51 0.09 -5.43
CA LEU A 71 -4.14 -1.32 -5.34
C LEU A 71 -2.66 -1.51 -5.70
N SER A 72 -2.10 -2.69 -5.36
CA SER A 72 -0.70 -2.97 -5.63
C SER A 72 -0.50 -3.77 -6.90
N HIS A 73 0.38 -3.28 -7.78
CA HIS A 73 0.88 -4.02 -8.94
C HIS A 73 1.56 -5.35 -8.56
N LEU A 74 2.06 -5.47 -7.30
CA LEU A 74 2.65 -6.72 -6.79
C LEU A 74 1.62 -7.74 -6.33
N ASP A 75 0.36 -7.32 -6.19
CA ASP A 75 -0.75 -8.16 -5.74
C ASP A 75 -1.66 -8.61 -6.90
N TRP A 76 -1.70 -7.87 -8.00
CA TRP A 76 -2.51 -8.15 -9.18
C TRP A 76 -1.68 -8.77 -10.31
N THR A 77 -1.13 -9.94 -10.05
CA THR A 77 -0.16 -10.63 -10.90
C THR A 77 -0.75 -11.89 -11.54
N LYS A 78 0.00 -12.51 -12.45
CA LYS A 78 -0.35 -13.82 -13.02
C LYS A 78 -0.65 -14.87 -11.92
N LYS A 79 0.04 -14.79 -10.78
CA LYS A 79 -0.11 -15.73 -9.66
C LYS A 79 -1.44 -15.58 -8.95
N THR A 80 -1.96 -14.36 -8.87
CA THR A 80 -3.17 -14.00 -8.11
C THR A 80 -4.40 -13.75 -8.99
N LYS A 81 -4.26 -13.82 -10.31
CA LYS A 81 -5.31 -13.45 -11.27
C LYS A 81 -6.68 -14.11 -10.99
N LYS A 82 -6.69 -15.35 -10.47
CA LYS A 82 -7.94 -16.06 -10.12
C LYS A 82 -8.73 -15.39 -9.00
N LEU A 83 -8.08 -14.57 -8.16
CA LEU A 83 -8.73 -13.77 -7.13
C LEU A 83 -9.34 -12.47 -7.71
N HIS A 84 -8.97 -12.11 -8.96
CA HIS A 84 -9.29 -10.84 -9.60
C HIS A 84 -9.94 -11.05 -10.98
N ASN A 85 -10.81 -12.04 -11.12
CA ASN A 85 -11.51 -12.40 -12.38
C ASN A 85 -10.56 -12.53 -13.58
N ASP A 86 -9.42 -13.21 -13.39
CA ASP A 86 -8.35 -13.39 -14.37
C ASP A 86 -7.64 -12.09 -14.82
N LEU A 87 -7.89 -10.97 -14.15
CA LEU A 87 -7.22 -9.71 -14.44
C LEU A 87 -5.78 -9.68 -13.89
N ILE A 88 -4.91 -9.07 -14.65
CA ILE A 88 -3.52 -8.71 -14.25
C ILE A 88 -3.40 -7.22 -14.50
N VAL A 89 -3.28 -6.43 -13.44
CA VAL A 89 -3.28 -4.97 -13.54
C VAL A 89 -2.02 -4.41 -12.88
N PRO A 90 -1.11 -3.80 -13.64
CA PRO A 90 0.06 -3.13 -13.09
C PRO A 90 -0.31 -1.73 -12.55
N TRP A 91 -1.02 -1.67 -11.45
CA TRP A 91 -1.49 -0.46 -10.79
C TRP A 91 -0.40 0.60 -10.68
N ILE A 92 -0.64 1.77 -11.26
CA ILE A 92 0.41 2.74 -11.61
C ILE A 92 0.95 3.46 -10.38
N ALA A 93 0.09 3.83 -9.43
CA ALA A 93 0.53 4.59 -8.27
C ALA A 93 1.60 3.82 -7.45
N THR A 94 1.39 2.52 -7.22
CA THR A 94 2.39 1.68 -6.53
C THR A 94 3.57 1.32 -7.42
N LYS A 95 3.35 1.15 -8.72
CA LYS A 95 4.42 0.84 -9.66
C LYS A 95 5.41 1.98 -9.84
N ILE A 96 4.97 3.23 -9.82
CA ILE A 96 5.87 4.40 -9.87
C ILE A 96 6.88 4.37 -8.70
N LEU A 97 6.45 3.97 -7.50
CA LEU A 97 7.36 3.86 -6.36
C LEU A 97 8.39 2.75 -6.55
N ASP A 98 7.97 1.61 -7.08
CA ASP A 98 8.87 0.49 -7.41
C ASP A 98 9.88 0.91 -8.50
N ASP A 99 9.43 1.59 -9.55
CA ASP A 99 10.28 2.11 -10.64
C ASP A 99 11.32 3.14 -10.15
N LEU A 100 11.04 3.86 -9.06
CA LEU A 100 12.01 4.69 -8.36
C LEU A 100 12.97 3.90 -7.47
N GLY A 101 12.81 2.60 -7.39
CA GLY A 101 13.61 1.69 -6.56
C GLY A 101 13.24 1.71 -5.08
N LEU A 102 12.04 2.18 -4.72
CA LEU A 102 11.51 1.98 -3.38
C LEU A 102 10.98 0.55 -3.25
N ILE A 103 11.20 -0.04 -2.10
CA ILE A 103 10.83 -1.42 -1.80
C ILE A 103 9.58 -1.41 -0.94
N ASP A 104 8.51 -2.08 -1.38
CA ASP A 104 7.35 -2.37 -0.54
C ASP A 104 7.78 -3.31 0.59
N SER A 105 7.81 -2.80 1.82
CA SER A 105 8.31 -3.54 2.97
C SER A 105 7.45 -4.75 3.31
N TYR A 106 6.12 -4.63 3.14
CA TYR A 106 5.23 -5.77 3.41
C TYR A 106 5.46 -6.88 2.40
N ARG A 107 5.48 -6.57 1.12
CA ARG A 107 5.66 -7.58 0.06
C ARG A 107 7.08 -8.13 0.03
N LYS A 108 8.08 -7.36 0.47
CA LYS A 108 9.45 -7.83 0.66
C LYS A 108 9.53 -8.95 1.71
N GLU A 109 8.88 -8.76 2.84
CA GLU A 109 8.91 -9.73 3.96
C GLU A 109 7.87 -10.86 3.79
N ASN A 110 6.84 -10.65 2.96
CA ASN A 110 5.75 -11.58 2.69
C ASN A 110 5.55 -11.74 1.17
N PRO A 111 6.46 -12.44 0.47
CA PRO A 111 6.52 -12.41 -1.00
C PRO A 111 5.39 -13.17 -1.71
N ASN A 112 4.57 -13.93 -0.97
CA ASN A 112 3.45 -14.67 -1.53
C ASN A 112 2.11 -14.02 -1.20
N PRO A 113 1.48 -13.28 -2.13
CA PRO A 113 0.21 -12.63 -1.88
C PRO A 113 -0.98 -13.59 -1.66
N LEU A 114 -0.88 -14.83 -2.09
CA LEU A 114 -1.93 -15.83 -1.86
C LEU A 114 -2.01 -16.25 -0.38
N THR A 115 -0.88 -16.36 0.30
CA THR A 115 -0.82 -16.76 1.71
C THR A 115 -0.73 -15.57 2.66
N HIS A 116 -0.30 -14.42 2.16
CA HIS A 116 -0.16 -13.18 2.90
C HIS A 116 -0.77 -12.02 2.10
N PRO A 117 -2.09 -11.93 2.01
CA PRO A 117 -2.74 -10.88 1.22
C PRO A 117 -2.44 -9.46 1.74
N GLY A 118 -2.20 -9.31 3.05
CA GLY A 118 -1.79 -8.03 3.64
C GLY A 118 -2.90 -6.99 3.69
N ILE A 119 -4.13 -7.44 3.75
CA ILE A 119 -5.32 -6.58 3.74
C ILE A 119 -5.22 -5.52 4.83
N THR A 120 -5.51 -4.28 4.45
CA THR A 120 -5.51 -3.13 5.34
C THR A 120 -6.82 -2.37 5.32
N TRP A 121 -7.68 -2.61 4.35
CA TRP A 121 -9.01 -2.04 4.29
C TRP A 121 -10.03 -3.13 4.03
N ASP A 122 -10.92 -3.31 4.99
CA ASP A 122 -11.94 -4.35 4.98
C ASP A 122 -13.20 -3.80 5.66
N LYS A 123 -14.28 -3.69 4.94
CA LYS A 123 -15.57 -3.42 5.56
C LYS A 123 -16.19 -4.73 6.00
N LYS A 124 -16.57 -4.83 7.27
CA LYS A 124 -17.26 -5.95 7.89
C LYS A 124 -18.32 -6.57 6.94
N GLY A 125 -18.13 -7.83 6.58
CA GLY A 125 -19.04 -8.56 5.72
C GLY A 125 -18.85 -8.36 4.21
N ARG A 126 -17.79 -7.68 3.75
CA ARG A 126 -17.44 -7.60 2.33
C ARG A 126 -16.46 -8.70 1.94
N LYS A 127 -16.65 -9.22 0.74
CA LYS A 127 -15.67 -10.12 0.10
C LYS A 127 -14.47 -9.38 -0.50
N ASP A 128 -14.51 -8.05 -0.48
CA ASP A 128 -13.63 -7.16 -1.23
C ASP A 128 -12.69 -6.43 -0.28
N SER A 129 -11.77 -7.20 0.25
CA SER A 129 -10.74 -6.70 1.16
C SER A 129 -9.50 -6.34 0.36
N HIS A 130 -8.97 -5.13 0.54
CA HIS A 130 -7.85 -4.60 -0.22
C HIS A 130 -6.66 -4.21 0.67
N ARG A 131 -5.49 -4.26 0.08
CA ARG A 131 -4.27 -3.65 0.62
C ARG A 131 -4.07 -2.32 -0.07
N ILE A 132 -4.28 -1.24 0.67
CA ILE A 132 -4.18 0.15 0.19
C ILE A 132 -3.30 1.03 1.06
N ASP A 133 -2.90 0.52 2.24
CA ASP A 133 -1.93 1.16 3.12
C ASP A 133 -0.57 0.49 2.96
N TYR A 134 0.46 1.29 2.80
CA TYR A 134 1.79 0.83 2.46
C TYR A 134 2.89 1.50 3.28
N ILE A 135 4.01 0.80 3.41
CA ILE A 135 5.29 1.34 3.85
C ILE A 135 6.35 0.93 2.83
N PHE A 136 6.74 1.87 2.00
CA PHE A 136 7.87 1.73 1.09
C PHE A 136 9.13 2.30 1.70
N TYR A 137 10.30 1.79 1.33
CA TYR A 137 11.57 2.32 1.79
C TYR A 137 12.66 2.20 0.72
N LYS A 138 13.70 3.04 0.85
CA LYS A 138 14.90 2.99 0.00
C LYS A 138 16.12 3.48 0.77
N GLY A 139 17.30 2.90 0.45
CA GLY A 139 18.62 3.30 0.96
C GLY A 139 19.46 2.09 1.38
N LYS A 140 20.78 2.19 1.23
CA LYS A 140 21.74 1.11 1.59
C LYS A 140 21.86 0.87 3.09
N SER A 141 21.57 1.89 3.89
CA SER A 141 21.69 1.84 5.34
C SER A 141 20.40 1.42 6.06
N ILE A 142 19.31 1.12 5.33
CA ILE A 142 18.04 0.67 5.89
C ILE A 142 17.63 -0.67 5.27
N LYS A 143 17.10 -1.57 6.08
CA LYS A 143 16.57 -2.85 5.62
C LYS A 143 15.35 -3.23 6.46
N SER A 144 14.25 -3.63 5.83
CA SER A 144 13.16 -4.28 6.55
C SER A 144 13.60 -5.66 7.06
N THR A 145 13.10 -6.05 8.21
CA THR A 145 13.38 -7.36 8.83
C THR A 145 12.12 -8.11 9.20
N LYS A 146 11.00 -7.39 9.27
CA LYS A 146 9.68 -7.95 9.54
C LYS A 146 8.63 -6.94 9.10
N SER A 147 7.56 -7.41 8.51
CA SER A 147 6.38 -6.58 8.23
C SER A 147 5.11 -7.41 8.44
N LYS A 148 4.11 -6.81 9.07
CA LYS A 148 2.80 -7.41 9.33
C LYS A 148 1.70 -6.40 9.06
N SER A 149 0.56 -6.90 8.57
CA SER A 149 -0.72 -6.19 8.59
C SER A 149 -1.57 -6.72 9.75
N TYR A 150 -2.29 -5.83 10.39
CA TYR A 150 -3.22 -6.13 11.46
C TYR A 150 -4.58 -5.57 11.05
N ASN A 151 -5.53 -6.45 10.82
CA ASN A 151 -6.91 -6.12 10.44
C ASN A 151 -7.95 -6.74 11.38
N ALA A 152 -7.51 -7.47 12.40
CA ALA A 152 -8.39 -8.12 13.38
C ALA A 152 -9.17 -7.12 14.26
N PHE A 153 -8.74 -5.85 14.29
CA PHE A 153 -9.38 -4.81 15.12
C PHE A 153 -10.79 -4.44 14.67
N PHE A 154 -11.16 -4.75 13.45
CA PHE A 154 -12.46 -4.35 12.89
C PHE A 154 -13.67 -4.96 13.61
N ASN A 155 -13.48 -6.04 14.36
CA ASN A 155 -14.56 -6.84 14.91
C ASN A 155 -14.54 -6.96 16.44
N GLU A 156 -13.49 -6.51 17.09
CA GLU A 156 -13.34 -6.68 18.54
C GLU A 156 -13.24 -5.31 19.22
N PRO A 157 -14.10 -5.05 20.23
CA PRO A 157 -13.95 -3.84 21.01
C PRO A 157 -12.61 -3.87 21.76
N ILE A 158 -11.95 -2.73 21.81
CA ILE A 158 -10.76 -2.52 22.64
C ILE A 158 -11.15 -1.83 23.94
N THR A 159 -10.58 -2.26 25.04
CA THR A 159 -10.81 -1.60 26.33
C THR A 159 -9.71 -0.59 26.61
N ILE A 160 -10.07 0.69 26.71
CA ILE A 160 -9.17 1.77 27.11
C ILE A 160 -9.73 2.41 28.38
N ASN A 161 -8.92 2.44 29.45
CA ASN A 161 -9.31 3.00 30.75
C ASN A 161 -10.65 2.44 31.28
N GLY A 162 -10.87 1.13 31.12
CA GLY A 162 -12.09 0.45 31.59
C GLY A 162 -13.33 0.69 30.73
N LYS A 163 -13.22 1.38 29.60
CA LYS A 163 -14.31 1.57 28.64
C LYS A 163 -14.08 0.77 27.39
N GLU A 164 -15.10 0.05 26.94
CA GLU A 164 -15.11 -0.57 25.62
C GLU A 164 -15.21 0.52 24.54
N ILE A 165 -14.28 0.47 23.59
CA ILE A 165 -14.26 1.38 22.45
C ILE A 165 -14.23 0.51 21.21
N ILE A 166 -15.15 0.75 20.29
CA ILE A 166 -15.10 0.17 18.95
C ILE A 166 -13.96 0.87 18.21
N TYR A 167 -13.09 0.10 17.57
CA TYR A 167 -12.00 0.66 16.76
C TYR A 167 -12.58 1.65 15.72
N PRO A 168 -12.16 2.93 15.74
CA PRO A 168 -12.88 3.98 15.01
C PRO A 168 -12.49 4.12 13.55
N SER A 169 -11.83 3.12 12.97
CA SER A 169 -11.40 3.11 11.57
C SER A 169 -11.84 1.84 10.86
N ASP A 170 -12.08 1.92 9.58
CA ASP A 170 -12.24 0.78 8.68
C ASP A 170 -10.91 0.36 8.01
N HIS A 171 -9.80 0.99 8.43
CA HIS A 171 -8.44 0.58 8.05
C HIS A 171 -7.77 -0.24 9.14
N GLY A 172 -7.01 -1.24 8.73
CA GLY A 172 -6.05 -1.93 9.57
C GLY A 172 -4.74 -1.16 9.70
N ILE A 173 -3.75 -1.80 10.32
CA ILE A 173 -2.44 -1.20 10.59
C ILE A 173 -1.37 -2.01 9.89
N VAL A 174 -0.43 -1.35 9.21
CA VAL A 174 0.81 -1.96 8.74
C VAL A 174 1.94 -1.59 9.67
N VAL A 175 2.68 -2.59 10.14
CA VAL A 175 3.85 -2.39 11.00
C VAL A 175 5.07 -3.02 10.36
N THR A 176 6.10 -2.23 10.12
CA THR A 176 7.38 -2.72 9.60
C THR A 176 8.51 -2.41 10.58
N THR A 177 9.31 -3.43 10.88
CA THR A 177 10.55 -3.27 11.65
C THR A 177 11.73 -3.10 10.70
N PHE A 178 12.49 -2.05 10.89
CA PHE A 178 13.69 -1.78 10.13
C PHE A 178 14.95 -1.93 10.97
N LYS A 179 15.99 -2.47 10.35
CA LYS A 179 17.37 -2.42 10.87
C LYS A 179 18.12 -1.31 10.14
N LEU A 180 18.75 -0.43 10.89
CA LEU A 180 19.66 0.59 10.38
C LEU A 180 21.10 0.10 10.54
N LYS A 181 21.91 0.25 9.50
CA LYS A 181 23.36 -0.04 9.49
C LYS A 181 24.15 1.16 9.93
#